data_1e2444dbde6d889160584f0773db829a
#
_entry.id   1e2444dbde6d889160584f0773db829a
#
_cell.length_a   1.000
_cell.length_b   1.000
_cell.length_c   1.000
_cell.angle_alpha   90.00
_cell.angle_beta   90.00
_cell.angle_gamma   90.00
#
_symmetry.space_group_name_H-M   'P 1'
#
loop_
_entity.id
_entity.type
_entity.pdbx_description
1 polymer ?
#
loop_
_entity_poly.entity_id
_entity_poly.type
_entity_poly.pdbx_seq_one_letter_code
_entity_poly.pdbx_strand_id
1 'polypeptide(L)'
;MKKKTNKTKKTHFLSSFPLSFFLSLTKKTLNRERFAGEAQEHYGVDVGCLTRAYREEQALYYSKTAAWADVDPGDLLGRGQVVASMDLAEIGLEESKKPLEAEVDLLIEGAGEAGEDTTLDAIVGYFDVSFRGGKAEGSAASPPSEEGSPTGAPATEPVVTLSTEPCAEGATHWGQQVFPLSPPLPVRAGDRVRGTVAVRRRRDNPRLLEVELDVRVVEGPKKGAVAADGALKGKRKEHYQVE
;
A
#
# COMPACT_ATOMS: atom_id res chain seq x y z
N MET A 1 23.25 -51.82 -24.78
CA MET A 1 22.02 -51.37 -24.14
C MET A 1 22.12 -49.87 -23.81
N LYS A 2 21.42 -49.02 -24.60
CA LYS A 2 21.42 -47.56 -24.37
C LYS A 2 20.20 -47.20 -23.52
N LYS A 3 20.40 -46.72 -22.29
CA LYS A 3 19.33 -46.19 -21.44
C LYS A 3 18.81 -44.88 -22.02
N LYS A 4 17.59 -44.86 -22.52
CA LYS A 4 16.83 -43.66 -22.85
C LYS A 4 16.44 -42.97 -21.55
N THR A 5 17.02 -41.83 -21.23
CA THR A 5 16.52 -40.94 -20.18
C THR A 5 15.33 -40.16 -20.72
N ASN A 6 14.15 -40.52 -20.22
CA ASN A 6 12.94 -39.74 -20.44
C ASN A 6 13.09 -38.41 -19.70
N LYS A 7 13.35 -37.33 -20.41
CA LYS A 7 13.17 -35.97 -19.93
C LYS A 7 11.66 -35.67 -19.89
N THR A 8 11.07 -35.76 -18.70
CA THR A 8 9.71 -35.25 -18.43
C THR A 8 9.75 -33.74 -18.67
N LYS A 9 9.14 -33.28 -19.76
CA LYS A 9 8.87 -31.85 -19.97
C LYS A 9 7.92 -31.42 -18.86
N LYS A 10 8.40 -30.66 -17.88
CA LYS A 10 7.54 -29.88 -16.99
C LYS A 10 6.83 -28.83 -17.85
N THR A 11 5.58 -29.04 -18.16
CA THR A 11 4.67 -28.02 -18.68
C THR A 11 4.46 -27.00 -17.57
N HIS A 12 5.13 -25.86 -17.66
CA HIS A 12 4.86 -24.71 -16.80
C HIS A 12 3.53 -24.11 -17.29
N PHE A 13 2.51 -24.26 -16.49
CA PHE A 13 1.31 -23.41 -16.55
C PHE A 13 1.78 -21.99 -16.21
N LEU A 14 1.94 -21.16 -17.21
CA LEU A 14 2.31 -19.75 -17.06
C LEU A 14 1.06 -18.95 -16.69
N SER A 15 0.59 -19.09 -15.46
CA SER A 15 -0.25 -18.07 -14.85
C SER A 15 0.67 -17.05 -14.16
N SER A 16 0.66 -15.81 -14.64
CA SER A 16 1.37 -14.70 -14.01
C SER A 16 0.50 -14.14 -12.89
N PHE A 17 1.07 -13.99 -11.69
CA PHE A 17 0.41 -13.43 -10.53
C PHE A 17 1.20 -12.21 -10.01
N PRO A 18 1.16 -11.06 -10.72
CA PRO A 18 1.83 -9.87 -10.23
C PRO A 18 1.18 -9.39 -8.93
N LEU A 19 2.01 -9.23 -7.92
CA LEU A 19 1.69 -8.60 -6.64
C LEU A 19 2.39 -7.25 -6.63
N SER A 20 1.64 -6.17 -6.45
CA SER A 20 2.18 -4.81 -6.37
C SER A 20 1.90 -4.21 -5.00
N PHE A 21 2.90 -3.57 -4.41
CA PHE A 21 2.78 -2.83 -3.16
C PHE A 21 2.76 -1.35 -3.45
N PHE A 22 1.88 -0.63 -2.74
CA PHE A 22 1.66 0.80 -2.88
C PHE A 22 1.89 1.51 -1.55
N LEU A 23 2.28 2.78 -1.63
CA LEU A 23 2.23 3.72 -0.51
C LEU A 23 1.38 4.92 -0.90
N SER A 24 0.57 5.40 0.03
CA SER A 24 -0.20 6.63 -0.07
C SER A 24 -0.08 7.44 1.22
N LEU A 25 -0.68 8.61 1.26
CA LEU A 25 -0.59 9.59 2.34
C LEU A 25 -1.98 9.82 2.94
N THR A 26 -2.08 9.96 4.26
CA THR A 26 -3.36 10.25 4.92
C THR A 26 -3.25 11.39 5.94
N LYS A 27 -4.31 12.19 6.05
CA LYS A 27 -4.48 13.27 7.02
C LYS A 27 -5.11 12.83 8.35
N LYS A 28 -5.44 11.54 8.47
CA LYS A 28 -6.10 11.02 9.65
C LYS A 28 -5.37 9.80 10.16
N THR A 29 -4.82 9.93 11.34
CA THR A 29 -4.39 8.79 12.13
C THR A 29 -5.59 8.10 12.73
N LEU A 30 -5.42 6.81 13.05
CA LEU A 30 -6.38 5.99 13.75
C LEU A 30 -7.15 6.81 14.78
N ASN A 31 -8.47 6.71 14.75
CA ASN A 31 -9.37 7.51 15.59
C ASN A 31 -9.16 7.20 17.09
N ARG A 32 -8.13 7.80 17.67
CA ARG A 32 -7.75 7.63 19.08
C ARG A 32 -8.76 8.24 20.05
N GLU A 33 -9.68 9.06 19.54
CA GLU A 33 -10.69 9.73 20.35
C GLU A 33 -11.96 8.89 20.52
N ARG A 34 -12.08 7.82 19.73
CA ARG A 34 -13.26 6.97 19.71
C ARG A 34 -13.50 6.19 21.00
N PHE A 35 -12.44 5.85 21.73
CA PHE A 35 -12.51 5.04 22.94
C PHE A 35 -13.52 5.55 23.99
N ALA A 36 -13.46 6.84 24.36
CA ALA A 36 -14.35 7.39 25.37
C ALA A 36 -15.80 7.50 24.87
N GLY A 37 -15.97 7.86 23.58
CA GLY A 37 -17.27 7.93 22.93
C GLY A 37 -17.94 6.56 22.85
N GLU A 38 -17.23 5.54 22.42
CA GLU A 38 -17.74 4.15 22.36
C GLU A 38 -18.12 3.59 23.73
N ALA A 39 -17.30 3.84 24.77
CA ALA A 39 -17.62 3.40 26.11
C ALA A 39 -18.91 4.04 26.65
N GLN A 40 -19.11 5.32 26.37
CA GLN A 40 -20.37 6.02 26.73
C GLN A 40 -21.55 5.52 25.90
N GLU A 41 -21.37 5.35 24.59
CA GLU A 41 -22.45 4.96 23.68
C GLU A 41 -22.92 3.51 23.92
N HIS A 42 -21.97 2.57 24.05
CA HIS A 42 -22.32 1.14 24.12
C HIS A 42 -22.55 0.63 25.55
N TYR A 43 -21.90 1.24 26.52
CA TYR A 43 -21.95 0.76 27.92
C TYR A 43 -22.53 1.78 28.90
N GLY A 44 -22.79 3.02 28.47
CA GLY A 44 -23.27 4.08 29.34
C GLY A 44 -22.27 4.52 30.42
N VAL A 45 -20.97 4.21 30.21
CA VAL A 45 -19.93 4.47 31.21
C VAL A 45 -19.04 5.61 30.75
N ASP A 46 -18.89 6.63 31.60
CA ASP A 46 -17.91 7.69 31.39
C ASP A 46 -16.52 7.23 31.82
N VAL A 47 -15.66 6.99 30.82
CA VAL A 47 -14.25 6.62 31.01
C VAL A 47 -13.30 7.79 30.73
N GLY A 48 -13.78 9.03 30.76
CA GLY A 48 -13.01 10.24 30.46
C GLY A 48 -11.72 10.35 31.30
N CYS A 49 -11.72 9.85 32.53
CA CYS A 49 -10.55 9.82 33.41
C CYS A 49 -9.41 8.93 32.87
N LEU A 50 -9.73 7.91 32.05
CA LEU A 50 -8.74 7.00 31.46
C LEU A 50 -8.24 7.47 30.09
N THR A 51 -8.93 8.42 29.46
CA THR A 51 -8.67 8.83 28.08
C THR A 51 -7.24 9.33 27.88
N ARG A 52 -6.70 10.07 28.84
CA ARG A 52 -5.33 10.58 28.76
C ARG A 52 -4.30 9.43 28.80
N ALA A 53 -4.39 8.54 29.78
CA ALA A 53 -3.48 7.42 29.93
C ALA A 53 -3.54 6.50 28.70
N TYR A 54 -4.76 6.21 28.21
CA TYR A 54 -4.98 5.44 27.00
C TYR A 54 -4.33 6.10 25.78
N ARG A 55 -4.49 7.41 25.58
CA ARG A 55 -3.85 8.14 24.48
C ARG A 55 -2.33 8.09 24.54
N GLU A 56 -1.76 8.24 25.73
CA GLU A 56 -0.30 8.18 25.93
C GLU A 56 0.24 6.78 25.61
N GLU A 57 -0.44 5.73 26.06
CA GLU A 57 -0.09 4.35 25.78
C GLU A 57 -0.19 4.04 24.28
N GLN A 58 -1.31 4.38 23.64
CA GLN A 58 -1.52 4.18 22.20
C GLN A 58 -0.49 4.98 21.36
N ALA A 59 -0.16 6.20 21.78
CA ALA A 59 0.86 6.99 21.10
C ALA A 59 2.23 6.31 21.18
N LEU A 60 2.58 5.74 22.34
CA LEU A 60 3.84 5.02 22.53
C LEU A 60 3.86 3.71 21.71
N TYR A 61 2.77 2.96 21.70
CA TYR A 61 2.63 1.73 20.93
C TYR A 61 2.77 1.99 19.45
N TYR A 62 1.96 2.88 18.88
CA TYR A 62 1.94 3.18 17.45
C TYR A 62 3.12 4.03 16.96
N SER A 63 3.96 4.55 17.85
CA SER A 63 5.26 5.12 17.46
C SER A 63 6.27 4.06 17.00
N LYS A 64 6.00 2.77 17.27
CA LYS A 64 6.90 1.65 16.97
C LYS A 64 6.24 0.51 16.21
N THR A 65 4.92 0.51 16.14
CA THR A 65 4.14 -0.56 15.53
C THR A 65 3.23 0.01 14.46
N ALA A 66 3.26 -0.58 13.26
CA ALA A 66 2.28 -0.27 12.24
C ALA A 66 0.89 -0.71 12.73
N ALA A 67 -0.13 0.08 12.38
CA ALA A 67 -1.50 -0.24 12.72
C ALA A 67 -2.22 -0.83 11.51
N TRP A 68 -3.04 -1.84 11.74
CA TRP A 68 -4.01 -2.29 10.76
C TRP A 68 -5.28 -1.44 10.88
N ALA A 69 -5.80 -0.93 9.77
CA ALA A 69 -7.03 -0.14 9.76
C ALA A 69 -7.71 -0.15 8.39
N ASP A 70 -9.01 0.16 8.39
CA ASP A 70 -9.75 0.55 7.20
C ASP A 70 -9.64 2.07 7.07
N VAL A 71 -8.91 2.53 6.06
CA VAL A 71 -8.69 3.95 5.79
C VAL A 71 -9.81 4.48 4.91
N ASP A 72 -10.42 5.59 5.32
CA ASP A 72 -11.42 6.28 4.50
C ASP A 72 -10.71 6.90 3.27
N PRO A 73 -11.17 6.64 2.03
CA PRO A 73 -10.58 7.24 0.85
C PRO A 73 -10.62 8.77 0.85
N GLY A 74 -11.59 9.39 1.55
CA GLY A 74 -11.67 10.85 1.73
C GLY A 74 -10.57 11.43 2.63
N ASP A 75 -9.87 10.58 3.38
CA ASP A 75 -8.73 10.99 4.21
C ASP A 75 -7.40 10.92 3.45
N LEU A 76 -7.35 10.33 2.25
CA LEU A 76 -6.15 10.29 1.44
C LEU A 76 -5.78 11.69 0.91
N LEU A 77 -4.50 12.01 0.97
CA LEU A 77 -3.96 13.29 0.52
C LEU A 77 -3.49 13.28 -0.93
N GLY A 78 -3.51 12.12 -1.60
CA GLY A 78 -3.08 11.98 -2.98
C GLY A 78 -3.07 10.51 -3.41
N ARG A 79 -2.69 10.29 -4.67
CA ARG A 79 -2.64 8.96 -5.25
C ARG A 79 -1.49 8.15 -4.70
N GLY A 80 -1.71 6.83 -4.58
CA GLY A 80 -0.66 5.91 -4.19
C GLY A 80 0.41 5.74 -5.26
N GLN A 81 1.62 5.43 -4.82
CA GLN A 81 2.76 5.09 -5.67
C GLN A 81 3.08 3.60 -5.50
N VAL A 82 3.31 2.90 -6.61
CA VAL A 82 3.88 1.55 -6.59
C VAL A 82 5.32 1.62 -6.09
N VAL A 83 5.61 0.93 -5.00
CA VAL A 83 6.97 0.85 -4.43
C VAL A 83 7.64 -0.49 -4.72
N ALA A 84 6.86 -1.53 -5.00
CA ALA A 84 7.38 -2.81 -5.47
C ALA A 84 6.34 -3.55 -6.30
N SER A 85 6.81 -4.34 -7.25
CA SER A 85 5.99 -5.28 -8.00
C SER A 85 6.78 -6.57 -8.20
N MET A 86 6.13 -7.71 -8.02
CA MET A 86 6.74 -9.02 -8.19
C MET A 86 5.78 -10.00 -8.83
N ASP A 87 6.28 -10.87 -9.69
CA ASP A 87 5.50 -11.98 -10.22
C ASP A 87 5.66 -13.20 -9.31
N LEU A 88 4.58 -13.59 -8.63
CA LEU A 88 4.59 -14.71 -7.69
C LEU A 88 4.80 -16.07 -8.37
N ALA A 89 4.61 -16.16 -9.69
CA ALA A 89 4.89 -17.38 -10.44
C ALA A 89 6.39 -17.51 -10.80
N GLU A 90 7.10 -16.41 -10.87
CA GLU A 90 8.50 -16.36 -11.32
C GLU A 90 9.49 -16.11 -10.19
N ILE A 91 9.06 -15.45 -9.10
CA ILE A 91 9.95 -15.07 -8.01
C ILE A 91 10.58 -16.31 -7.34
N GLY A 92 11.90 -16.33 -7.28
CA GLY A 92 12.65 -17.37 -6.58
C GLY A 92 12.66 -17.17 -5.07
N LEU A 93 12.88 -18.29 -4.32
CA LEU A 93 12.93 -18.25 -2.85
C LEU A 93 13.98 -17.28 -2.32
N GLU A 94 15.14 -17.20 -2.93
CA GLU A 94 16.21 -16.30 -2.48
C GLU A 94 15.89 -14.83 -2.79
N GLU A 95 15.18 -14.57 -3.87
CA GLU A 95 14.72 -13.22 -4.20
C GLU A 95 13.61 -12.75 -3.27
N SER A 96 12.67 -13.62 -2.93
CA SER A 96 11.57 -13.31 -1.99
C SER A 96 12.05 -13.02 -0.56
N LYS A 97 13.31 -13.34 -0.22
CA LYS A 97 13.93 -13.04 1.09
C LYS A 97 14.66 -11.71 1.12
N LYS A 98 14.94 -11.12 -0.04
CA LYS A 98 15.68 -9.84 -0.09
C LYS A 98 14.84 -8.72 0.53
N PRO A 99 15.48 -7.73 1.17
CA PRO A 99 14.81 -6.50 1.55
C PRO A 99 14.17 -5.84 0.32
N LEU A 100 12.98 -5.28 0.52
CA LEU A 100 12.39 -4.37 -0.43
C LEU A 100 12.85 -2.96 -0.07
N GLU A 101 13.46 -2.25 -1.02
CA GLU A 101 13.90 -0.87 -0.85
C GLU A 101 13.40 -0.06 -2.05
N ALA A 102 12.75 1.08 -1.80
CA ALA A 102 12.20 1.91 -2.85
C ALA A 102 12.30 3.40 -2.51
N GLU A 103 12.40 4.22 -3.55
CA GLU A 103 12.24 5.66 -3.43
C GLU A 103 10.75 6.04 -3.45
N VAL A 104 10.40 7.03 -2.66
CA VAL A 104 9.05 7.57 -2.55
C VAL A 104 9.06 9.02 -3.03
N ASP A 105 8.11 9.37 -3.92
CA ASP A 105 7.87 10.74 -4.39
C ASP A 105 6.37 10.94 -4.62
N LEU A 106 5.65 11.25 -3.55
CA LEU A 106 4.19 11.38 -3.51
C LEU A 106 3.77 12.85 -3.54
N LEU A 107 2.79 13.17 -4.37
CA LEU A 107 2.21 14.51 -4.47
C LEU A 107 1.04 14.65 -3.48
N ILE A 108 0.97 15.75 -2.76
CA ILE A 108 -0.21 16.16 -2.00
C ILE A 108 -1.20 16.81 -2.97
N GLU A 109 -2.28 16.11 -3.29
CA GLU A 109 -3.32 16.57 -4.22
C GLU A 109 -4.50 17.22 -3.49
N GLY A 110 -4.91 16.65 -2.34
CA GLY A 110 -6.03 17.08 -1.52
C GLY A 110 -5.60 17.48 -0.12
N ALA A 111 -5.60 18.77 0.17
CA ALA A 111 -5.31 19.31 1.50
C ALA A 111 -6.39 20.32 1.87
N GLY A 112 -7.59 19.85 2.26
CA GLY A 112 -8.68 20.76 2.63
C GLY A 112 -9.23 21.61 1.48
N GLU A 113 -9.93 22.71 1.80
CA GLU A 113 -10.27 23.73 0.81
C GLU A 113 -8.99 24.40 0.28
N ALA A 114 -8.99 24.82 -1.00
CA ALA A 114 -7.81 25.26 -1.71
C ALA A 114 -7.02 26.33 -0.92
N GLY A 115 -5.86 25.96 -0.38
CA GLY A 115 -4.95 26.85 0.35
C GLY A 115 -4.91 26.68 1.87
N GLU A 116 -5.71 25.79 2.44
CA GLU A 116 -5.65 25.48 3.88
C GLU A 116 -4.47 24.56 4.19
N ASP A 117 -3.82 24.84 5.32
CA ASP A 117 -2.81 23.97 5.90
C ASP A 117 -3.50 22.72 6.48
N THR A 118 -2.96 21.55 6.17
CA THR A 118 -3.36 20.29 6.79
C THR A 118 -2.12 19.58 7.33
N THR A 119 -2.32 18.41 7.93
CA THR A 119 -1.23 17.58 8.42
C THR A 119 -1.17 16.26 7.66
N LEU A 120 0.04 15.80 7.40
CA LEU A 120 0.33 14.43 7.03
C LEU A 120 0.54 13.65 8.33
N ASP A 121 -0.44 12.84 8.67
CA ASP A 121 -0.47 12.12 9.94
C ASP A 121 0.12 10.72 9.84
N ALA A 122 -0.01 10.09 8.68
CA ALA A 122 0.52 8.75 8.45
C ALA A 122 0.80 8.47 6.98
N ILE A 123 1.57 7.42 6.74
CA ILE A 123 1.73 6.77 5.45
C ILE A 123 0.90 5.48 5.47
N VAL A 124 0.22 5.18 4.37
CA VAL A 124 -0.67 4.02 4.23
C VAL A 124 -0.06 3.07 3.21
N GLY A 125 0.11 1.81 3.60
CA GLY A 125 0.55 0.73 2.72
C GLY A 125 -0.60 -0.20 2.36
N TYR A 126 -0.72 -0.55 1.09
CA TYR A 126 -1.70 -1.50 0.56
C TYR A 126 -1.12 -2.28 -0.61
N PHE A 127 -1.84 -3.28 -1.11
CA PHE A 127 -1.37 -4.12 -2.20
C PHE A 127 -2.49 -4.49 -3.17
N ASP A 128 -2.06 -4.76 -4.41
CA ASP A 128 -2.90 -5.35 -5.44
C ASP A 128 -2.34 -6.71 -5.87
N VAL A 129 -3.22 -7.66 -6.15
CA VAL A 129 -2.87 -8.95 -6.76
C VAL A 129 -3.68 -9.12 -8.02
N SER A 130 -3.00 -9.28 -9.16
CA SER A 130 -3.66 -9.56 -10.42
C SER A 130 -3.52 -11.05 -10.78
N PHE A 131 -4.64 -11.69 -11.09
CA PHE A 131 -4.71 -13.07 -11.53
C PHE A 131 -4.95 -13.08 -13.03
N ARG A 132 -4.00 -13.59 -13.80
CA ARG A 132 -4.14 -13.77 -15.24
C ARG A 132 -4.45 -15.25 -15.50
N GLY A 133 -5.55 -15.53 -16.19
CA GLY A 133 -5.87 -16.88 -16.64
C GLY A 133 -4.76 -17.40 -17.57
N GLY A 134 -4.30 -18.63 -17.32
CA GLY A 134 -3.45 -19.31 -18.29
C GLY A 134 -4.30 -19.86 -19.43
N LYS A 135 -3.79 -19.90 -20.65
CA LYS A 135 -4.44 -20.64 -21.74
C LYS A 135 -4.57 -22.10 -21.31
N ALA A 136 -5.80 -22.58 -21.20
CA ALA A 136 -6.02 -24.02 -21.08
C ALA A 136 -5.48 -24.67 -22.37
N GLU A 137 -4.29 -25.27 -22.30
CA GLU A 137 -3.85 -26.19 -23.34
C GLU A 137 -4.81 -27.38 -23.33
N GLY A 138 -5.76 -27.41 -24.24
CA GLY A 138 -6.70 -28.51 -24.37
C GLY A 138 -8.18 -28.13 -24.51
N SER A 139 -8.53 -26.87 -24.60
CA SER A 139 -9.84 -26.51 -25.13
C SER A 139 -9.85 -26.87 -26.60
N ALA A 140 -10.38 -28.07 -26.91
CA ALA A 140 -10.65 -28.51 -28.26
C ALA A 140 -11.41 -27.40 -28.97
N ALA A 141 -10.81 -26.91 -30.05
CA ALA A 141 -11.43 -25.94 -30.92
C ALA A 141 -12.86 -26.40 -31.23
N SER A 142 -13.85 -25.63 -30.78
CA SER A 142 -15.19 -25.74 -31.31
C SER A 142 -15.09 -25.64 -32.83
N PRO A 143 -15.80 -26.44 -33.60
CA PRO A 143 -15.72 -26.41 -35.04
C PRO A 143 -16.07 -24.99 -35.53
N PRO A 144 -15.42 -24.49 -36.60
CA PRO A 144 -15.67 -23.15 -37.12
C PRO A 144 -17.12 -23.04 -37.57
N SER A 145 -17.90 -22.21 -36.90
CA SER A 145 -19.15 -21.73 -37.43
C SER A 145 -18.79 -20.76 -38.55
N GLU A 146 -19.12 -21.16 -39.80
CA GLU A 146 -19.08 -20.30 -40.98
C GLU A 146 -20.03 -19.13 -40.73
N GLU A 147 -19.48 -17.93 -40.55
CA GLU A 147 -20.02 -16.69 -41.10
C GLU A 147 -19.10 -15.53 -40.74
N GLY A 148 -18.66 -14.83 -41.75
CA GLY A 148 -17.58 -13.90 -41.76
C GLY A 148 -17.79 -12.64 -40.91
N SER A 149 -16.75 -12.29 -40.19
CA SER A 149 -16.39 -10.91 -39.91
C SER A 149 -14.87 -10.83 -39.61
N PRO A 150 -14.07 -10.06 -40.31
CA PRO A 150 -12.65 -9.94 -40.10
C PRO A 150 -12.37 -8.78 -39.15
N THR A 151 -12.44 -9.02 -37.85
CA THR A 151 -11.87 -8.14 -36.84
C THR A 151 -11.39 -8.98 -35.65
N GLY A 152 -10.32 -9.74 -35.92
CA GLY A 152 -9.59 -10.47 -34.88
C GLY A 152 -8.71 -9.53 -34.07
N ALA A 153 -9.29 -8.77 -33.13
CA ALA A 153 -8.53 -8.29 -32.00
C ALA A 153 -8.14 -9.53 -31.16
N PRO A 154 -6.86 -9.66 -30.73
CA PRO A 154 -6.49 -10.77 -29.86
C PRO A 154 -7.37 -10.72 -28.62
N ALA A 155 -8.08 -11.80 -28.31
CA ALA A 155 -8.87 -11.93 -27.10
C ALA A 155 -7.91 -11.73 -25.90
N THR A 156 -7.99 -10.55 -25.28
CA THR A 156 -7.24 -10.26 -24.07
C THR A 156 -7.79 -11.19 -22.98
N GLU A 157 -6.94 -12.05 -22.43
CA GLU A 157 -7.36 -12.94 -21.35
C GLU A 157 -7.92 -12.11 -20.19
N PRO A 158 -9.01 -12.57 -19.54
CA PRO A 158 -9.58 -11.83 -18.45
C PRO A 158 -8.59 -11.76 -17.28
N VAL A 159 -8.29 -10.55 -16.82
CA VAL A 159 -7.48 -10.30 -15.63
C VAL A 159 -8.43 -9.99 -14.48
N VAL A 160 -8.33 -10.76 -13.39
CA VAL A 160 -9.04 -10.47 -12.15
C VAL A 160 -8.04 -9.83 -11.20
N THR A 161 -8.31 -8.63 -10.73
CA THR A 161 -7.47 -7.93 -9.76
C THR A 161 -8.19 -7.83 -8.43
N LEU A 162 -7.51 -8.25 -7.36
CA LEU A 162 -7.89 -7.97 -5.99
C LEU A 162 -7.06 -6.78 -5.53
N SER A 163 -7.71 -5.70 -5.10
CA SER A 163 -7.08 -4.52 -4.53
C SER A 163 -7.45 -4.35 -3.07
N THR A 164 -6.48 -3.95 -2.26
CA THR A 164 -6.70 -3.51 -0.88
C THR A 164 -6.57 -1.99 -0.75
N GLU A 165 -6.65 -1.26 -1.85
CA GLU A 165 -6.71 0.20 -1.86
C GLU A 165 -7.91 0.71 -1.06
N PRO A 166 -7.76 1.79 -0.27
CA PRO A 166 -8.89 2.45 0.36
C PRO A 166 -9.97 2.82 -0.66
N CYS A 167 -11.18 2.28 -0.54
CA CYS A 167 -12.27 2.54 -1.46
C CYS A 167 -13.61 2.72 -0.73
N ALA A 168 -14.51 3.50 -1.33
CA ALA A 168 -15.83 3.78 -0.77
C ALA A 168 -16.82 2.61 -0.89
N GLU A 169 -16.56 1.65 -1.78
CA GLU A 169 -17.45 0.51 -2.06
C GLU A 169 -17.33 -0.63 -1.05
N GLY A 170 -16.40 -0.51 -0.12
CA GLY A 170 -16.18 -1.46 0.96
C GLY A 170 -14.74 -1.92 1.07
N ALA A 171 -14.27 -2.00 2.30
CA ALA A 171 -12.94 -2.50 2.61
C ALA A 171 -12.88 -4.02 2.42
N THR A 172 -11.75 -4.52 1.98
CA THR A 172 -11.44 -5.94 2.07
C THR A 172 -11.10 -6.27 3.54
N HIS A 173 -11.26 -7.53 3.94
CA HIS A 173 -10.89 -7.92 5.31
C HIS A 173 -9.37 -7.77 5.61
N TRP A 174 -8.54 -7.53 4.60
CA TRP A 174 -7.11 -7.25 4.80
C TRP A 174 -6.83 -5.82 5.26
N GLY A 175 -7.76 -4.85 5.03
CA GLY A 175 -7.52 -3.45 5.36
C GLY A 175 -6.19 -2.92 4.82
N GLN A 176 -5.66 -1.88 5.46
CA GLN A 176 -4.39 -1.27 5.12
C GLN A 176 -3.44 -1.25 6.33
N GLN A 177 -2.13 -1.21 6.04
CA GLN A 177 -1.11 -0.96 7.06
C GLN A 177 -0.87 0.55 7.17
N VAL A 178 -1.08 1.10 8.35
CA VAL A 178 -0.91 2.52 8.63
C VAL A 178 0.36 2.72 9.46
N PHE A 179 1.22 3.63 9.00
CA PHE A 179 2.49 4.02 9.61
C PHE A 179 2.38 5.45 10.13
N PRO A 180 1.96 5.66 11.41
CA PRO A 180 1.74 7.00 11.95
C PRO A 180 3.02 7.80 12.08
N LEU A 181 3.02 9.05 11.64
CA LEU A 181 4.13 9.99 11.83
C LEU A 181 3.96 10.76 13.13
N SER A 182 4.97 10.81 13.97
CA SER A 182 4.89 11.48 15.27
C SER A 182 6.08 12.43 15.50
N PRO A 183 5.81 13.74 15.66
CA PRO A 183 4.55 14.44 15.40
C PRO A 183 4.21 14.48 13.90
N PRO A 184 2.92 14.72 13.54
CA PRO A 184 2.51 14.91 12.14
C PRO A 184 3.31 16.02 11.43
N LEU A 185 3.35 15.96 10.10
CA LEU A 185 4.06 16.94 9.28
C LEU A 185 3.06 17.93 8.65
N PRO A 186 3.29 19.26 8.75
CA PRO A 186 2.44 20.23 8.08
C PRO A 186 2.62 20.15 6.56
N VAL A 187 1.50 20.08 5.83
CA VAL A 187 1.49 19.96 4.37
C VAL A 187 0.42 20.84 3.74
N ARG A 188 0.58 21.12 2.45
CA ARG A 188 -0.38 21.84 1.60
C ARG A 188 -0.54 21.12 0.27
N ALA A 189 -1.63 21.40 -0.43
CA ALA A 189 -1.77 20.97 -1.81
C ALA A 189 -0.60 21.47 -2.67
N GLY A 190 -0.04 20.58 -3.46
CA GLY A 190 1.15 20.81 -4.29
C GLY A 190 2.48 20.47 -3.63
N ASP A 191 2.55 20.30 -2.31
CA ASP A 191 3.74 19.78 -1.65
C ASP A 191 4.04 18.33 -2.08
N ARG A 192 5.30 17.91 -1.93
CA ARG A 192 5.72 16.54 -2.23
C ARG A 192 6.34 15.88 -1.01
N VAL A 193 6.00 14.62 -0.82
CA VAL A 193 6.65 13.77 0.18
C VAL A 193 7.66 12.89 -0.53
N ARG A 194 8.94 13.11 -0.26
CA ARG A 194 10.06 12.39 -0.87
C ARG A 194 10.85 11.64 0.17
N GLY A 195 11.40 10.51 -0.21
CA GLY A 195 12.25 9.73 0.70
C GLY A 195 12.45 8.30 0.26
N THR A 196 12.65 7.44 1.25
CA THR A 196 12.85 6.00 1.03
C THR A 196 12.01 5.19 1.98
N VAL A 197 11.58 4.03 1.51
CA VAL A 197 10.99 2.97 2.31
C VAL A 197 11.87 1.73 2.21
N ALA A 198 12.11 1.07 3.35
CA ALA A 198 12.75 -0.23 3.38
C ALA A 198 11.90 -1.19 4.20
N VAL A 199 11.57 -2.35 3.62
CA VAL A 199 10.83 -3.43 4.27
C VAL A 199 11.73 -4.64 4.39
N ARG A 200 11.89 -5.17 5.60
CA ARG A 200 12.79 -6.30 5.88
C ARG A 200 12.11 -7.32 6.78
N ARG A 201 12.53 -8.56 6.69
CA ARG A 201 12.14 -9.58 7.66
C ARG A 201 12.87 -9.33 8.98
N ARG A 202 12.16 -9.46 10.08
CA ARG A 202 12.78 -9.36 11.42
C ARG A 202 13.77 -10.49 11.64
N ARG A 203 14.84 -10.20 12.36
CA ARG A 203 15.89 -11.19 12.67
C ARG A 203 15.46 -12.20 13.71
N ASP A 204 14.66 -11.75 14.70
CA ASP A 204 14.14 -12.56 15.80
C ASP A 204 12.97 -13.45 15.36
N ASN A 205 12.17 -12.98 14.39
CA ASN A 205 11.07 -13.74 13.81
C ASN A 205 10.91 -13.42 12.31
N PRO A 206 11.44 -14.27 11.40
CA PRO A 206 11.38 -14.03 9.95
C PRO A 206 9.98 -14.02 9.34
N ARG A 207 8.94 -14.35 10.10
CA ARG A 207 7.54 -14.24 9.67
C ARG A 207 7.00 -12.82 9.80
N LEU A 208 7.62 -12.03 10.65
CA LEU A 208 7.26 -10.64 10.89
C LEU A 208 8.15 -9.71 10.04
N LEU A 209 7.65 -8.51 9.80
CA LEU A 209 8.34 -7.49 9.02
C LEU A 209 8.73 -6.31 9.92
N GLU A 210 9.76 -5.61 9.50
CA GLU A 210 10.12 -4.29 9.97
C GLU A 210 10.14 -3.33 8.79
N VAL A 211 9.64 -2.11 9.00
CA VAL A 211 9.55 -1.06 7.99
C VAL A 211 10.30 0.15 8.49
N GLU A 212 11.25 0.63 7.69
CA GLU A 212 11.96 1.90 7.91
C GLU A 212 11.47 2.90 6.88
N LEU A 213 11.03 4.08 7.35
CA LEU A 213 10.62 5.21 6.53
C LEU A 213 11.56 6.38 6.81
N ASP A 214 12.20 6.92 5.79
CA ASP A 214 12.93 8.20 5.85
C ASP A 214 12.29 9.15 4.85
N VAL A 215 11.39 10.01 5.31
CA VAL A 215 10.59 10.88 4.46
C VAL A 215 10.74 12.35 4.83
N ARG A 216 10.62 13.20 3.82
CA ARG A 216 10.67 14.65 3.94
C ARG A 216 9.57 15.30 3.13
N VAL A 217 9.00 16.37 3.65
CA VAL A 217 8.06 17.22 2.92
C VAL A 217 8.86 18.35 2.26
N VAL A 218 8.70 18.46 0.96
CA VAL A 218 9.32 19.51 0.12
C VAL A 218 8.20 20.39 -0.42
N GLU A 219 8.37 21.71 -0.27
CA GLU A 219 7.40 22.68 -0.76
C GLU A 219 7.23 22.54 -2.28
N GLY A 220 5.99 22.47 -2.74
CA GLY A 220 5.68 22.44 -4.16
C GLY A 220 6.06 23.73 -4.89
N PRO A 221 6.20 23.70 -6.23
CA PRO A 221 6.52 24.89 -7.00
C PRO A 221 5.43 25.94 -6.83
N LYS A 222 5.80 27.16 -6.43
CA LYS A 222 4.88 28.30 -6.42
C LYS A 222 4.41 28.55 -7.85
N LYS A 223 3.13 28.89 -8.01
CA LYS A 223 2.51 29.18 -9.32
C LYS A 223 3.38 30.20 -10.08
N GLY A 224 4.02 29.75 -11.17
CA GLY A 224 4.92 30.58 -12.01
C GLY A 224 6.41 30.44 -11.74
N ALA A 225 6.86 29.61 -10.80
CA ALA A 225 8.28 29.34 -10.57
C ALA A 225 8.78 28.15 -11.41
N VAL A 226 9.96 28.27 -11.98
CA VAL A 226 10.69 27.14 -12.58
C VAL A 226 10.99 26.14 -11.47
N ALA A 227 10.80 24.86 -11.74
CA ALA A 227 10.99 23.77 -10.78
C ALA A 227 12.42 23.77 -10.18
N ALA A 228 12.57 24.48 -9.08
CA ALA A 228 13.70 24.33 -8.17
C ALA A 228 13.25 23.41 -7.03
N ASP A 229 14.15 22.62 -6.46
CA ASP A 229 13.85 21.86 -5.24
C ASP A 229 13.29 22.83 -4.20
N GLY A 230 12.01 22.62 -3.83
CA GLY A 230 11.32 23.48 -2.90
C GLY A 230 11.94 23.43 -1.50
N ALA A 231 11.61 24.40 -0.66
CA ALA A 231 12.09 24.45 0.72
C ALA A 231 11.66 23.21 1.51
N LEU A 232 12.57 22.67 2.33
CA LEU A 232 12.28 21.59 3.25
C LEU A 232 11.34 22.09 4.35
N LYS A 233 10.13 21.53 4.44
CA LYS A 233 9.14 21.85 5.48
C LYS A 233 9.24 20.96 6.72
N GLY A 234 9.68 19.73 6.54
CA GLY A 234 9.84 18.78 7.65
C GLY A 234 10.43 17.46 7.19
N LYS A 235 10.97 16.72 8.14
CA LYS A 235 11.56 15.38 7.93
C LYS A 235 11.17 14.46 9.06
N ARG A 236 10.96 13.16 8.73
CA ARG A 236 10.78 12.06 9.69
C ARG A 236 11.61 10.87 9.26
N LYS A 237 12.20 10.23 10.25
CA LYS A 237 12.78 8.90 10.12
C LYS A 237 12.15 8.03 11.20
N GLU A 238 11.37 7.05 10.77
CA GLU A 238 10.59 6.19 11.65
C GLU A 238 10.91 4.74 11.37
N HIS A 239 10.75 3.90 12.40
CA HIS A 239 10.96 2.47 12.31
C HIS A 239 9.80 1.75 12.98
N TYR A 240 9.11 0.89 12.22
CA TYR A 240 7.92 0.19 12.66
C TYR A 240 8.11 -1.32 12.63
N GLN A 241 7.46 -1.99 13.56
CA GLN A 241 7.23 -3.43 13.52
C GLN A 241 5.84 -3.68 12.93
N VAL A 242 5.75 -4.64 12.02
CA VAL A 242 4.49 -5.11 11.44
C VAL A 242 4.24 -6.51 12.00
N GLU A 243 3.15 -6.64 12.75
CA GLU A 243 2.73 -7.88 13.43
C GLU A 243 1.65 -8.64 12.66
#